data_af2e99fed6354c1e28f7915e833b8470
#
_entry.id   af2e99fed6354c1e28f7915e833b8470
#
_cell.length_a   1.000
_cell.length_b   1.000
_cell.length_c   1.000
_cell.angle_alpha   90.00
_cell.angle_beta   90.00
_cell.angle_gamma   90.00
#
_symmetry.space_group_name_H-M   'P 1'
#
loop_
_entity.id
_entity.type
_entity.pdbx_description
1 polymer ?
#
loop_
_entity_poly.entity_id
_entity_poly.type
_entity_poly.pdbx_seq_one_letter_code
_entity_poly.pdbx_strand_id
1 'polypeptide(L)'
;ADDAVFVPVVLVVGGAGGDHAGERYARAGEEGPLTCVNESDLEALLRPANDLRELRPITLPDTDVQAIDLTVGGDTLHIEDADGEWTYRLTRGGAAPVTGEVDPDAFSEWLTSIRALETIDAEVIDDAELGRRGLRAPRATLVMHGRGSAPDHTLSMGGSDMRGVFVRRDEELVSLVVPTEVEQRLSVTIVHFLP
;
A
#
# COMPACT_ATOMS: atom_id res chain seq x y z
N ALA A 1 25.59 16.72 1.79
CA ALA A 1 24.83 15.51 2.17
C ALA A 1 25.74 14.35 1.75
N ASP A 2 26.28 13.62 2.75
CA ASP A 2 27.06 12.40 2.49
C ASP A 2 26.09 11.35 1.95
N ASP A 3 26.29 10.93 0.71
CA ASP A 3 25.69 9.74 0.17
C ASP A 3 26.24 8.54 0.96
N ALA A 4 25.50 8.09 1.94
CA ALA A 4 25.82 6.86 2.66
C ALA A 4 25.73 5.70 1.65
N VAL A 5 26.88 5.21 1.23
CA VAL A 5 26.97 3.99 0.39
C VAL A 5 26.45 2.83 1.23
N PHE A 6 25.26 2.36 0.90
CA PHE A 6 24.67 1.18 1.55
C PHE A 6 25.43 -0.06 1.06
N VAL A 7 26.32 -0.59 1.89
CA VAL A 7 26.98 -1.87 1.60
C VAL A 7 26.11 -2.99 2.19
N PRO A 8 25.49 -3.83 1.33
CA PRO A 8 24.69 -4.93 1.84
C PRO A 8 25.57 -5.92 2.61
N VAL A 9 25.19 -6.21 3.85
CA VAL A 9 25.82 -7.27 4.64
C VAL A 9 25.03 -8.55 4.44
N VAL A 10 25.65 -9.56 3.85
CA VAL A 10 25.06 -10.90 3.68
C VAL A 10 25.36 -11.71 4.91
N LEU A 11 24.33 -12.15 5.63
CA LEU A 11 24.46 -13.12 6.74
C LEU A 11 24.15 -14.52 6.19
N VAL A 12 25.12 -15.41 6.28
CA VAL A 12 24.96 -16.82 5.90
C VAL A 12 24.68 -17.62 7.17
N VAL A 13 23.51 -18.25 7.25
CA VAL A 13 23.08 -19.07 8.39
C VAL A 13 23.17 -20.54 8.01
N GLY A 14 23.89 -21.32 8.78
CA GLY A 14 24.10 -22.76 8.59
C GLY A 14 23.18 -23.62 9.48
N GLY A 15 23.56 -24.87 9.63
CA GLY A 15 22.87 -25.84 10.47
C GLY A 15 23.01 -25.57 11.98
N ALA A 16 22.48 -26.50 12.79
CA ALA A 16 22.58 -26.43 14.26
C ALA A 16 24.03 -26.26 14.71
N GLY A 17 24.26 -25.37 15.66
CA GLY A 17 25.57 -25.03 16.17
C GLY A 17 25.99 -25.98 17.30
N GLY A 18 26.92 -26.90 17.01
CA GLY A 18 27.67 -27.66 18.01
C GLY A 18 26.83 -28.36 19.08
N ASP A 19 27.36 -28.36 20.31
CA ASP A 19 26.77 -29.06 21.47
C ASP A 19 25.68 -28.23 22.19
N HIS A 20 25.33 -27.06 21.68
CA HIS A 20 24.35 -26.13 22.31
C HIS A 20 23.02 -26.18 21.58
N ALA A 21 21.99 -26.74 22.22
CA ALA A 21 20.64 -26.74 21.72
C ALA A 21 20.14 -25.27 21.60
N GLY A 22 19.62 -24.91 20.44
CA GLY A 22 19.09 -23.55 20.17
C GLY A 22 20.10 -22.56 19.59
N GLU A 23 21.30 -23.03 19.20
CA GLU A 23 22.29 -22.23 18.48
C GLU A 23 22.45 -22.67 17.02
N ARG A 24 22.78 -21.72 16.14
CA ARG A 24 23.12 -21.95 14.73
C ARG A 24 24.49 -21.34 14.41
N TYR A 25 25.19 -21.95 13.48
CA TYR A 25 26.35 -21.28 12.90
C TYR A 25 25.95 -20.17 11.97
N ALA A 26 26.58 -19.01 12.10
CA ALA A 26 26.38 -17.89 11.21
C ALA A 26 27.72 -17.22 10.87
N ARG A 27 27.80 -16.58 9.70
CA ARG A 27 28.92 -15.76 9.29
C ARG A 27 28.48 -14.56 8.46
N ALA A 28 29.19 -13.45 8.60
CA ALA A 28 28.97 -12.27 7.78
C ALA A 28 29.78 -12.38 6.48
N GLY A 29 29.10 -12.45 5.35
CA GLY A 29 29.69 -12.65 4.04
C GLY A 29 30.23 -14.07 3.83
N GLU A 30 30.95 -14.27 2.73
CA GLU A 30 31.51 -15.58 2.36
C GLU A 30 32.79 -15.94 3.14
N GLU A 31 33.53 -14.94 3.58
CA GLU A 31 34.85 -15.11 4.24
C GLU A 31 34.84 -14.66 5.71
N GLY A 32 33.70 -14.22 6.25
CA GLY A 32 33.59 -13.80 7.63
C GLY A 32 33.84 -14.94 8.62
N PRO A 33 34.23 -14.62 9.87
CA PRO A 33 34.41 -15.65 10.89
C PRO A 33 33.10 -16.38 11.17
N LEU A 34 33.20 -17.69 11.36
CA LEU A 34 32.09 -18.52 11.80
C LEU A 34 31.85 -18.27 13.28
N THR A 35 30.62 -17.94 13.66
CA THR A 35 30.22 -17.73 15.06
C THR A 35 28.93 -18.50 15.35
N CYS A 36 28.70 -18.83 16.62
CA CYS A 36 27.41 -19.34 17.07
C CYS A 36 26.52 -18.20 17.49
N VAL A 37 25.28 -18.22 17.05
CA VAL A 37 24.25 -17.26 17.41
C VAL A 37 23.01 -18.00 17.89
N ASN A 38 22.29 -17.44 18.85
CA ASN A 38 21.05 -18.04 19.31
C ASN A 38 19.99 -18.04 18.21
N GLU A 39 19.26 -19.12 18.08
CA GLU A 39 18.17 -19.26 17.11
C GLU A 39 17.09 -18.19 17.34
N SER A 40 16.83 -17.83 18.61
CA SER A 40 15.90 -16.74 18.96
C SER A 40 16.33 -15.37 18.43
N ASP A 41 17.62 -15.10 18.36
CA ASP A 41 18.15 -13.85 17.81
C ASP A 41 18.03 -13.83 16.28
N LEU A 42 18.09 -15.01 15.65
CA LEU A 42 17.89 -15.18 14.22
C LEU A 42 16.42 -15.16 13.81
N GLU A 43 15.48 -15.55 14.67
CA GLU A 43 14.05 -15.52 14.38
C GLU A 43 13.60 -14.13 13.92
N ALA A 44 14.14 -13.06 14.54
CA ALA A 44 13.85 -11.68 14.15
C ALA A 44 14.33 -11.37 12.72
N LEU A 45 15.44 -11.99 12.27
CA LEU A 45 16.01 -11.81 10.93
C LEU A 45 15.41 -12.77 9.90
N LEU A 46 14.91 -13.93 10.36
CA LEU A 46 14.30 -14.96 9.52
C LEU A 46 12.78 -14.79 9.37
N ARG A 47 12.23 -13.69 9.87
CA ARG A 47 10.80 -13.37 9.65
C ARG A 47 10.50 -13.40 8.17
N PRO A 48 9.34 -13.93 7.77
CA PRO A 48 8.86 -13.81 6.41
C PRO A 48 8.95 -12.35 5.94
N ALA A 49 9.36 -12.13 4.70
CA ALA A 49 9.51 -10.77 4.18
C ALA A 49 8.22 -9.93 4.35
N ASN A 50 7.06 -10.59 4.38
CA ASN A 50 5.78 -9.94 4.62
C ASN A 50 5.64 -9.37 6.04
N ASP A 51 6.25 -10.00 7.06
CA ASP A 51 6.24 -9.50 8.44
C ASP A 51 7.08 -8.22 8.62
N LEU A 52 7.98 -7.95 7.67
CA LEU A 52 8.86 -6.77 7.66
C LEU A 52 8.34 -5.67 6.74
N ARG A 53 7.26 -5.89 6.00
CA ARG A 53 6.69 -4.92 5.09
C ARG A 53 5.64 -4.06 5.80
N GLU A 54 5.57 -2.82 5.37
CA GLU A 54 4.39 -2.02 5.64
C GLU A 54 3.23 -2.57 4.78
N LEU A 55 2.32 -3.28 5.42
CA LEU A 55 1.20 -3.94 4.76
C LEU A 55 -0.04 -3.06 4.65
N ARG A 56 -0.03 -1.85 5.23
CA ARG A 56 -1.15 -0.93 5.05
C ARG A 56 -1.23 -0.47 3.60
N PRO A 57 -2.40 -0.57 2.97
CA PRO A 57 -2.58 -0.13 1.59
C PRO A 57 -2.30 1.36 1.40
N ILE A 58 -2.54 2.17 2.43
CA ILE A 58 -2.34 3.62 2.44
C ILE A 58 -1.54 4.02 3.67
N THR A 59 -0.45 4.76 3.45
CA THR A 59 0.47 5.20 4.50
C THR A 59 0.54 6.72 4.66
N LEU A 60 -0.05 7.50 3.73
CA LEU A 60 -0.03 8.96 3.78
C LEU A 60 -0.91 9.48 4.92
N PRO A 61 -0.39 10.34 5.84
CA PRO A 61 -1.19 10.99 6.87
C PRO A 61 -2.25 11.94 6.28
N ASP A 62 -3.39 12.12 6.94
CA ASP A 62 -4.47 13.00 6.47
C ASP A 62 -4.01 14.45 6.28
N THR A 63 -3.15 14.92 7.19
CA THR A 63 -2.59 16.28 7.17
C THR A 63 -1.75 16.56 5.93
N ASP A 64 -1.26 15.51 5.29
CA ASP A 64 -0.36 15.60 4.15
C ASP A 64 -1.08 15.41 2.80
N VAL A 65 -2.40 15.19 2.82
CA VAL A 65 -3.20 15.11 1.59
C VAL A 65 -3.57 16.51 1.12
N GLN A 66 -3.29 16.79 -0.14
CA GLN A 66 -3.66 18.04 -0.81
C GLN A 66 -4.81 17.86 -1.80
N ALA A 67 -4.80 16.74 -2.53
CA ALA A 67 -5.86 16.42 -3.47
C ALA A 67 -6.03 14.90 -3.59
N ILE A 68 -7.15 14.47 -4.10
CA ILE A 68 -7.48 13.06 -4.35
C ILE A 68 -8.10 12.93 -5.72
N ASP A 69 -7.58 11.99 -6.51
CA ASP A 69 -8.20 11.53 -7.75
C ASP A 69 -8.73 10.11 -7.57
N LEU A 70 -10.01 9.91 -7.79
CA LEU A 70 -10.63 8.59 -7.78
C LEU A 70 -11.22 8.31 -9.16
N THR A 71 -10.80 7.20 -9.78
CA THR A 71 -11.35 6.69 -11.03
C THR A 71 -12.00 5.34 -10.78
N VAL A 72 -13.27 5.19 -11.15
CA VAL A 72 -14.03 3.94 -11.01
C VAL A 72 -14.90 3.74 -12.25
N GLY A 73 -14.67 2.65 -13.00
CA GLY A 73 -15.53 2.26 -14.13
C GLY A 73 -15.69 3.32 -15.24
N GLY A 74 -14.76 4.28 -15.33
CA GLY A 74 -14.81 5.38 -16.30
C GLY A 74 -15.37 6.70 -15.75
N ASP A 75 -15.86 6.72 -14.52
CA ASP A 75 -16.17 7.92 -13.78
C ASP A 75 -14.91 8.44 -13.08
N THR A 76 -14.71 9.75 -13.03
CA THR A 76 -13.58 10.37 -12.34
C THR A 76 -14.08 11.41 -11.35
N LEU A 77 -13.57 11.34 -10.13
CA LEU A 77 -13.78 12.30 -9.07
C LEU A 77 -12.45 12.91 -8.68
N HIS A 78 -12.33 14.20 -8.78
CA HIS A 78 -11.21 14.98 -8.26
C HIS A 78 -11.69 15.78 -7.06
N ILE A 79 -10.98 15.69 -5.95
CA ILE A 79 -11.23 16.46 -4.73
C ILE A 79 -9.94 17.20 -4.40
N GLU A 80 -10.01 18.50 -4.13
CA GLU A 80 -8.85 19.31 -3.79
C GLU A 80 -9.11 20.27 -2.64
N ASP A 81 -8.07 20.50 -1.83
CA ASP A 81 -8.05 21.51 -0.79
C ASP A 81 -7.72 22.87 -1.42
N ALA A 82 -8.71 23.76 -1.52
CA ALA A 82 -8.58 25.12 -1.98
C ALA A 82 -8.62 26.07 -0.77
N ASP A 83 -7.45 26.40 -0.21
CA ASP A 83 -7.30 27.33 0.93
C ASP A 83 -8.06 26.90 2.21
N GLY A 84 -8.16 25.60 2.46
CA GLY A 84 -8.82 25.00 3.62
C GLY A 84 -10.28 24.63 3.38
N GLU A 85 -10.78 24.84 2.16
CA GLU A 85 -12.10 24.39 1.72
C GLU A 85 -11.94 23.26 0.70
N TRP A 86 -12.57 22.13 0.95
CA TRP A 86 -12.54 21.00 0.03
C TRP A 86 -13.59 21.16 -1.06
N THR A 87 -13.15 21.14 -2.31
CA THR A 87 -14.02 21.20 -3.50
C THR A 87 -13.90 19.93 -4.32
N TYR A 88 -14.93 19.61 -5.09
CA TYR A 88 -14.90 18.44 -5.97
C TYR A 88 -15.22 18.79 -7.41
N ARG A 89 -14.71 17.95 -8.32
CA ARG A 89 -15.07 17.88 -9.74
C ARG A 89 -15.36 16.43 -10.11
N LEU A 90 -16.62 16.15 -10.46
CA LEU A 90 -17.07 14.82 -10.85
C LEU A 90 -17.38 14.77 -12.34
N THR A 91 -16.77 13.84 -13.07
CA THR A 91 -17.07 13.54 -14.47
C THR A 91 -17.59 12.12 -14.57
N ARG A 92 -18.78 11.92 -15.14
CA ARG A 92 -19.43 10.61 -15.32
C ARG A 92 -19.55 10.28 -16.79
N GLY A 93 -19.01 9.11 -17.20
CA GLY A 93 -19.18 8.58 -18.56
C GLY A 93 -18.83 9.57 -19.68
N GLY A 94 -17.90 10.51 -19.47
CA GLY A 94 -17.54 11.54 -20.45
C GLY A 94 -18.53 12.71 -20.55
N ALA A 95 -19.50 12.82 -19.63
CA ALA A 95 -20.40 13.98 -19.52
C ALA A 95 -19.66 15.25 -19.08
N ALA A 96 -20.32 16.40 -19.17
CA ALA A 96 -19.78 17.63 -18.61
C ALA A 96 -19.55 17.48 -17.08
N PRO A 97 -18.41 17.97 -16.56
CA PRO A 97 -18.10 17.84 -15.15
C PRO A 97 -19.07 18.66 -14.28
N VAL A 98 -19.41 18.09 -13.13
CA VAL A 98 -20.15 18.75 -12.06
C VAL A 98 -19.15 19.12 -10.98
N THR A 99 -19.23 20.32 -10.44
CA THR A 99 -18.36 20.83 -9.37
C THR A 99 -19.19 21.31 -8.20
N GLY A 100 -18.61 21.27 -7.00
CA GLY A 100 -19.25 21.76 -5.77
C GLY A 100 -18.30 21.70 -4.59
N GLU A 101 -18.84 22.00 -3.43
CA GLU A 101 -18.15 21.86 -2.15
C GLU A 101 -18.33 20.44 -1.62
N VAL A 102 -17.34 19.96 -0.88
CA VAL A 102 -17.37 18.65 -0.23
C VAL A 102 -17.84 18.84 1.20
N ASP A 103 -18.74 17.97 1.68
CA ASP A 103 -19.06 17.90 3.10
C ASP A 103 -17.79 17.45 3.86
N PRO A 104 -17.20 18.31 4.71
CA PRO A 104 -15.91 18.02 5.35
C PRO A 104 -15.99 16.87 6.34
N ASP A 105 -17.13 16.68 7.01
CA ASP A 105 -17.29 15.61 7.99
C ASP A 105 -17.41 14.26 7.29
N ALA A 106 -18.23 14.17 6.25
CA ALA A 106 -18.37 12.97 5.42
C ALA A 106 -17.06 12.60 4.72
N PHE A 107 -16.30 13.60 4.24
CA PHE A 107 -15.00 13.39 3.62
C PHE A 107 -13.97 12.86 4.61
N SER A 108 -13.88 13.46 5.79
CA SER A 108 -12.96 13.01 6.86
C SER A 108 -13.27 11.59 7.32
N GLU A 109 -14.55 11.24 7.46
CA GLU A 109 -14.99 9.89 7.80
C GLU A 109 -14.58 8.89 6.72
N TRP A 110 -14.81 9.22 5.46
CA TRP A 110 -14.41 8.36 4.35
C TRP A 110 -12.88 8.17 4.29
N LEU A 111 -12.11 9.25 4.38
CA LEU A 111 -10.65 9.19 4.34
C LEU A 111 -10.10 8.31 5.47
N THR A 112 -10.66 8.47 6.67
CA THR A 112 -10.35 7.60 7.82
C THR A 112 -10.69 6.14 7.52
N SER A 113 -11.83 5.87 6.89
CA SER A 113 -12.26 4.51 6.56
C SER A 113 -11.35 3.84 5.52
N ILE A 114 -10.85 4.58 4.53
CA ILE A 114 -9.91 4.06 3.52
C ILE A 114 -8.55 3.77 4.14
N ARG A 115 -8.07 4.64 5.02
CA ARG A 115 -6.79 4.44 5.72
C ARG A 115 -6.83 3.31 6.74
N ALA A 116 -8.00 3.04 7.30
CA ALA A 116 -8.21 1.91 8.20
C ALA A 116 -8.30 0.55 7.46
N LEU A 117 -8.04 0.52 6.15
CA LEU A 117 -7.95 -0.73 5.41
C LEU A 117 -6.76 -1.55 5.90
N GLU A 118 -7.04 -2.77 6.33
CA GLU A 118 -6.02 -3.73 6.73
C GLU A 118 -5.83 -4.77 5.63
N THR A 119 -4.59 -5.16 5.44
CA THR A 119 -4.23 -6.24 4.52
C THR A 119 -4.44 -7.58 5.20
N ILE A 120 -5.17 -8.47 4.54
CA ILE A 120 -5.37 -9.86 4.98
C ILE A 120 -4.16 -10.71 4.59
N ASP A 121 -3.60 -10.47 3.39
CA ASP A 121 -2.50 -11.22 2.80
C ASP A 121 -1.70 -10.36 1.83
N ALA A 122 -0.44 -10.70 1.60
CA ALA A 122 0.44 -9.99 0.68
C ALA A 122 1.33 -10.98 -0.07
N GLU A 123 1.38 -10.85 -1.38
CA GLU A 123 2.16 -11.73 -2.26
C GLU A 123 3.04 -10.91 -3.19
N VAL A 124 4.30 -11.31 -3.33
CA VAL A 124 5.17 -10.81 -4.41
C VAL A 124 4.68 -11.43 -5.71
N ILE A 125 4.44 -10.59 -6.70
CA ILE A 125 3.86 -11.01 -7.97
C ILE A 125 4.74 -10.61 -9.14
N ASP A 126 4.66 -11.38 -10.21
CA ASP A 126 5.25 -11.05 -11.48
C ASP A 126 4.27 -10.27 -12.39
N ASP A 127 4.76 -9.88 -13.54
CA ASP A 127 3.98 -9.14 -14.52
C ASP A 127 2.78 -9.94 -15.10
N ALA A 128 2.87 -11.26 -15.16
CA ALA A 128 1.76 -12.11 -15.60
C ALA A 128 0.65 -12.17 -14.52
N GLU A 129 1.03 -12.25 -13.26
CA GLU A 129 0.10 -12.18 -12.13
C GLU A 129 -0.61 -10.83 -12.03
N LEU A 130 0.08 -9.71 -12.30
CA LEU A 130 -0.57 -8.39 -12.40
C LEU A 130 -1.76 -8.43 -13.36
N GLY A 131 -1.58 -9.07 -14.53
CA GLY A 131 -2.65 -9.24 -15.52
C GLY A 131 -3.80 -10.11 -14.99
N ARG A 132 -3.49 -11.28 -14.39
CA ARG A 132 -4.49 -12.22 -13.86
C ARG A 132 -5.32 -11.63 -12.74
N ARG A 133 -4.71 -10.80 -11.88
CA ARG A 133 -5.39 -10.12 -10.77
C ARG A 133 -6.10 -8.84 -11.20
N GLY A 134 -6.05 -8.46 -12.47
CA GLY A 134 -6.67 -7.24 -12.98
C GLY A 134 -5.95 -5.96 -12.54
N LEU A 135 -4.74 -6.05 -12.00
CA LEU A 135 -3.97 -4.91 -11.50
C LEU A 135 -3.22 -4.16 -12.60
N ARG A 136 -3.08 -4.75 -13.80
CA ARG A 136 -2.54 -4.06 -14.98
C ARG A 136 -3.57 -3.11 -15.62
N ALA A 137 -4.85 -3.44 -15.49
CA ALA A 137 -5.97 -2.62 -15.91
C ALA A 137 -6.97 -2.55 -14.74
N PRO A 138 -6.68 -1.75 -13.71
CA PRO A 138 -7.46 -1.72 -12.49
C PRO A 138 -8.87 -1.19 -12.76
N ARG A 139 -9.86 -1.75 -12.05
CA ARG A 139 -11.26 -1.31 -12.12
C ARG A 139 -11.53 -0.05 -11.30
N ALA A 140 -10.66 0.26 -10.36
CA ALA A 140 -10.62 1.53 -9.65
C ALA A 140 -9.18 1.93 -9.35
N THR A 141 -8.91 3.22 -9.36
CA THR A 141 -7.63 3.81 -8.98
C THR A 141 -7.89 5.01 -8.09
N LEU A 142 -7.26 5.02 -6.92
CA LEU A 142 -7.24 6.14 -5.99
C LEU A 142 -5.82 6.71 -5.99
N VAL A 143 -5.67 7.98 -6.32
CA VAL A 143 -4.41 8.73 -6.19
C VAL A 143 -4.60 9.77 -5.10
N MET A 144 -3.74 9.74 -4.10
CA MET A 144 -3.66 10.75 -3.07
C MET A 144 -2.44 11.62 -3.34
N HIS A 145 -2.64 12.89 -3.60
CA HIS A 145 -1.57 13.84 -3.85
C HIS A 145 -1.05 14.41 -2.54
N GLY A 146 0.26 14.31 -2.36
CA GLY A 146 0.94 14.80 -1.17
C GLY A 146 1.04 16.33 -1.14
N ARG A 147 0.91 16.91 0.03
CA ARG A 147 1.09 18.36 0.25
C ARG A 147 2.57 18.74 0.24
N GLY A 148 2.93 19.75 -0.52
CA GLY A 148 4.30 20.29 -0.57
C GLY A 148 5.30 19.29 -1.15
N SER A 149 6.19 18.71 -0.34
CA SER A 149 7.18 17.71 -0.75
C SER A 149 6.78 16.26 -0.40
N ALA A 150 5.60 16.05 0.16
CA ALA A 150 5.11 14.70 0.42
C ALA A 150 4.86 13.97 -0.91
N PRO A 151 5.24 12.70 -1.03
CA PRO A 151 5.03 11.95 -2.27
C PRO A 151 3.54 11.66 -2.51
N ASP A 152 3.19 11.50 -3.78
CA ASP A 152 1.88 10.97 -4.15
C ASP A 152 1.83 9.47 -3.85
N HIS A 153 0.63 8.98 -3.52
CA HIS A 153 0.36 7.56 -3.31
C HIS A 153 -0.79 7.10 -4.19
N THR A 154 -0.58 5.96 -4.85
CA THR A 154 -1.60 5.34 -5.72
C THR A 154 -2.03 4.00 -5.17
N LEU A 155 -3.34 3.79 -5.05
CA LEU A 155 -3.94 2.50 -4.76
C LEU A 155 -4.75 2.03 -5.97
N SER A 156 -4.29 0.95 -6.61
CA SER A 156 -4.97 0.32 -7.74
C SER A 156 -5.76 -0.88 -7.25
N MET A 157 -7.04 -0.97 -7.61
CA MET A 157 -7.93 -2.08 -7.27
C MET A 157 -8.20 -2.94 -8.50
N GLY A 158 -7.82 -4.21 -8.43
CA GLY A 158 -8.02 -5.23 -9.45
C GLY A 158 -9.26 -6.08 -9.24
N GLY A 159 -9.16 -7.36 -9.57
CA GLY A 159 -10.18 -8.38 -9.32
C GLY A 159 -10.26 -8.82 -7.86
N SER A 160 -11.07 -9.84 -7.61
CA SER A 160 -11.23 -10.44 -6.28
C SER A 160 -11.26 -11.97 -6.38
N ASP A 161 -10.94 -12.64 -5.27
CA ASP A 161 -11.13 -14.06 -5.06
C ASP A 161 -11.86 -14.32 -3.73
N MET A 162 -11.87 -15.59 -3.27
CA MET A 162 -12.51 -15.96 -2.00
C MET A 162 -11.87 -15.32 -0.76
N ARG A 163 -10.62 -14.85 -0.83
CA ARG A 163 -9.90 -14.22 0.27
C ARG A 163 -10.24 -12.73 0.39
N GLY A 164 -10.48 -12.07 -0.76
CA GLY A 164 -10.75 -10.64 -0.80
C GLY A 164 -10.45 -10.01 -2.15
N VAL A 165 -10.21 -8.72 -2.15
CA VAL A 165 -9.92 -7.89 -3.31
C VAL A 165 -8.42 -7.68 -3.44
N PHE A 166 -7.91 -7.85 -4.66
CA PHE A 166 -6.51 -7.54 -4.97
C PHE A 166 -6.32 -6.05 -5.12
N VAL A 167 -5.39 -5.50 -4.35
CA VAL A 167 -4.97 -4.11 -4.48
C VAL A 167 -3.45 -4.03 -4.65
N ARG A 168 -2.98 -2.97 -5.28
CA ARG A 168 -1.57 -2.66 -5.47
C ARG A 168 -1.31 -1.23 -5.02
N ARG A 169 -0.32 -1.05 -4.18
CA ARG A 169 0.16 0.26 -3.77
C ARG A 169 1.27 0.71 -4.72
N ASP A 170 1.14 1.90 -5.23
CA ASP A 170 2.10 2.52 -6.15
C ASP A 170 2.44 1.57 -7.32
N GLU A 171 3.70 1.47 -7.70
CA GLU A 171 4.18 0.53 -8.73
C GLU A 171 4.87 -0.71 -8.13
N GLU A 172 4.63 -1.00 -6.85
CA GLU A 172 5.24 -2.15 -6.20
C GLU A 172 4.82 -3.46 -6.87
N LEU A 173 5.76 -4.41 -6.98
CA LEU A 173 5.48 -5.78 -7.43
C LEU A 173 4.97 -6.63 -6.27
N VAL A 174 4.00 -6.07 -5.54
CA VAL A 174 3.31 -6.72 -4.43
C VAL A 174 1.82 -6.53 -4.62
N SER A 175 1.08 -7.63 -4.59
CA SER A 175 -0.37 -7.61 -4.51
C SER A 175 -0.76 -7.80 -3.05
N LEU A 176 -1.48 -6.84 -2.51
CA LEU A 176 -2.13 -6.94 -1.22
C LEU A 176 -3.53 -7.50 -1.42
N VAL A 177 -4.01 -8.28 -0.46
CA VAL A 177 -5.39 -8.74 -0.40
C VAL A 177 -6.08 -8.00 0.73
N VAL A 178 -7.15 -7.30 0.43
CA VAL A 178 -7.94 -6.53 1.40
C VAL A 178 -9.38 -7.04 1.46
N PRO A 179 -10.11 -6.77 2.55
CA PRO A 179 -11.51 -7.15 2.66
C PRO A 179 -12.37 -6.60 1.51
N THR A 180 -13.43 -7.32 1.13
CA THR A 180 -14.32 -6.95 0.03
C THR A 180 -15.05 -5.63 0.25
N GLU A 181 -15.17 -5.18 1.48
CA GLU A 181 -15.74 -3.88 1.86
C GLU A 181 -15.02 -2.69 1.20
N VAL A 182 -13.77 -2.87 0.76
CA VAL A 182 -13.03 -1.85 0.00
C VAL A 182 -13.75 -1.44 -1.28
N GLU A 183 -14.44 -2.39 -1.93
CA GLU A 183 -15.22 -2.09 -3.15
C GLU A 183 -16.33 -1.09 -2.86
N GLN A 184 -17.01 -1.24 -1.75
CA GLN A 184 -18.05 -0.32 -1.32
C GLN A 184 -17.44 1.04 -0.97
N ARG A 185 -16.34 1.05 -0.22
CA ARG A 185 -15.66 2.28 0.19
C ARG A 185 -15.15 3.10 -0.99
N LEU A 186 -14.65 2.46 -2.05
CA LEU A 186 -14.21 3.15 -3.27
C LEU A 186 -15.35 3.46 -4.24
N SER A 187 -16.36 2.60 -4.38
CA SER A 187 -17.43 2.78 -5.37
C SER A 187 -18.57 3.71 -4.92
N VAL A 188 -18.87 3.75 -3.64
CA VAL A 188 -19.96 4.57 -3.07
C VAL A 188 -19.53 6.03 -2.91
N THR A 189 -18.25 6.29 -2.90
CA THR A 189 -17.62 7.58 -2.64
C THR A 189 -18.14 8.70 -3.52
N ILE A 190 -18.44 8.42 -4.79
CA ILE A 190 -18.89 9.45 -5.76
C ILE A 190 -20.22 10.09 -5.37
N VAL A 191 -20.99 9.50 -4.44
CA VAL A 191 -22.32 9.96 -4.06
C VAL A 191 -22.40 10.52 -2.65
N HIS A 192 -21.49 10.13 -1.76
CA HIS A 192 -21.59 10.44 -0.33
C HIS A 192 -21.07 11.83 0.08
N PHE A 193 -20.25 12.47 -0.74
CA PHE A 193 -19.72 13.81 -0.44
C PHE A 193 -20.50 14.93 -1.11
N LEU A 194 -21.50 14.57 -1.89
CA LEU A 194 -22.34 15.56 -2.56
C LEU A 194 -23.41 16.01 -1.57
N PRO A 195 -23.59 17.32 -1.34
CA PRO A 195 -24.64 17.85 -0.49
C PRO A 195 -26.03 17.47 -0.98
#